data_c0df0e3708a7a88d49490c9d8875763e
#
_entry.id   c0df0e3708a7a88d49490c9d8875763e
#
_cell.length_a   1.000
_cell.length_b   1.000
_cell.length_c   1.000
_cell.angle_alpha   90.00
_cell.angle_beta   90.00
_cell.angle_gamma   90.00
#
_symmetry.space_group_name_H-M   'P 1'
#
loop_
_entity.id
_entity.type
_entity.pdbx_description
1 polymer ?
#
loop_
_entity_poly.entity_id
_entity_poly.type
_entity_poly.pdbx_seq_one_letter_code
_entity_poly.pdbx_strand_id
1 'polypeptide(L)'
;STFAKSLNAILLPCGGKVYVEGMDTQDEACLLEIRRRVGMVFQNPDNQIVANVVEEDVAFAPENLGVASEAIRRRVDDALAAVDMTAFMTHAPHLLSGGQKQRVAIAGVIAMEPACIVLDEATAMLDPIGRQEVLSAVHKLNREKGITVVLITHHMNEAEEADRVIVMDDGRIALDGTPKEVFTQVEPLRTMGL
;
A
#
# COMPACT_ATOMS: atom_id res chain seq x y z
N SER A 1 2.37 -7.40 9.21
CA SER A 1 3.62 -6.92 8.57
C SER A 1 4.46 -8.02 7.92
N THR A 2 4.71 -9.21 8.56
CA THR A 2 5.57 -10.26 7.99
C THR A 2 5.02 -10.79 6.66
N PHE A 3 3.72 -11.11 6.61
CA PHE A 3 3.05 -11.55 5.39
C PHE A 3 3.12 -10.48 4.28
N ALA A 4 2.85 -9.21 4.62
CA ALA A 4 2.95 -8.09 3.69
C ALA A 4 4.33 -8.03 2.99
N LYS A 5 5.39 -8.12 3.78
CA LYS A 5 6.78 -8.09 3.29
C LYS A 5 7.16 -9.30 2.42
N SER A 6 6.43 -10.41 2.55
CA SER A 6 6.62 -11.57 1.68
C SER A 6 6.00 -11.37 0.30
N LEU A 7 4.95 -10.54 0.18
CA LEU A 7 4.28 -10.28 -1.10
C LEU A 7 5.14 -9.47 -2.08
N ASN A 8 6.09 -8.66 -1.60
CA ASN A 8 7.02 -7.92 -2.47
C ASN A 8 8.49 -8.37 -2.31
N ALA A 9 8.69 -9.59 -1.79
CA ALA A 9 10.01 -10.20 -1.62
C ALA A 9 11.01 -9.36 -0.77
N ILE A 10 10.51 -8.57 0.21
CA ILE A 10 11.35 -7.98 1.27
C ILE A 10 11.76 -9.07 2.27
N LEU A 11 10.83 -9.97 2.60
CA LEU A 11 11.10 -11.17 3.39
C LEU A 11 10.86 -12.41 2.53
N LEU A 12 11.84 -13.29 2.51
CA LEU A 12 11.71 -14.58 1.83
C LEU A 12 11.17 -15.63 2.81
N PRO A 13 10.32 -16.56 2.35
CA PRO A 13 9.79 -17.62 3.20
C PRO A 13 10.91 -18.59 3.60
N CYS A 14 10.94 -19.01 4.88
CA CYS A 14 11.84 -20.05 5.37
C CYS A 14 11.43 -21.46 4.92
N GLY A 15 10.17 -21.61 4.47
CA GLY A 15 9.60 -22.85 3.96
C GLY A 15 8.39 -22.55 3.11
N GLY A 16 8.06 -23.42 2.16
CA GLY A 16 7.04 -23.14 1.16
C GLY A 16 7.52 -22.14 0.11
N LYS A 17 6.59 -21.60 -0.66
CA LYS A 17 6.86 -20.66 -1.75
C LYS A 17 5.80 -19.57 -1.80
N VAL A 18 6.21 -18.37 -2.20
CA VAL A 18 5.33 -17.24 -2.51
C VAL A 18 5.50 -16.90 -3.99
N TYR A 19 4.39 -16.80 -4.70
CA TYR A 19 4.39 -16.43 -6.10
C TYR A 19 3.65 -15.11 -6.31
N VAL A 20 4.22 -14.23 -7.11
CA VAL A 20 3.62 -12.97 -7.56
C VAL A 20 3.51 -13.03 -9.08
N GLU A 21 2.29 -13.08 -9.61
CA GLU A 21 2.02 -13.25 -11.05
C GLU A 21 2.83 -14.41 -11.68
N GLY A 22 2.97 -15.52 -10.93
CA GLY A 22 3.72 -16.70 -11.37
C GLY A 22 5.24 -16.63 -11.13
N MET A 23 5.79 -15.50 -10.71
CA MET A 23 7.20 -15.33 -10.34
C MET A 23 7.46 -15.79 -8.91
N ASP A 24 8.44 -16.69 -8.71
CA ASP A 24 8.85 -17.14 -7.37
C ASP A 24 9.64 -16.02 -6.66
N THR A 25 9.22 -15.64 -5.45
CA THR A 25 9.90 -14.59 -4.68
C THR A 25 11.32 -14.98 -4.24
N GLN A 26 11.70 -16.25 -4.31
CA GLN A 26 13.04 -16.75 -4.02
C GLN A 26 13.98 -16.68 -5.24
N ASP A 27 13.46 -16.41 -6.44
CA ASP A 27 14.27 -16.23 -7.63
C ASP A 27 14.82 -14.79 -7.71
N GLU A 28 16.12 -14.63 -7.50
CA GLU A 28 16.80 -13.34 -7.56
C GLU A 28 16.59 -12.60 -8.88
N ALA A 29 16.46 -13.32 -10.00
CA ALA A 29 16.22 -12.72 -11.31
C ALA A 29 14.86 -12.05 -11.42
N CYS A 30 13.89 -12.48 -10.61
CA CYS A 30 12.51 -11.94 -10.60
C CYS A 30 12.31 -10.79 -9.59
N LEU A 31 13.23 -10.57 -8.64
CA LEU A 31 13.03 -9.65 -7.52
C LEU A 31 12.69 -8.23 -7.94
N LEU A 32 13.38 -7.68 -8.94
CA LEU A 32 13.13 -6.32 -9.42
C LEU A 32 11.72 -6.20 -10.02
N GLU A 33 11.31 -7.16 -10.83
CA GLU A 33 9.98 -7.16 -11.45
C GLU A 33 8.88 -7.36 -10.41
N ILE A 34 9.08 -8.25 -9.42
CA ILE A 34 8.14 -8.43 -8.31
C ILE A 34 7.93 -7.11 -7.54
N ARG A 35 9.02 -6.41 -7.20
CA ARG A 35 8.95 -5.12 -6.48
C ARG A 35 8.33 -4.00 -7.31
N ARG A 36 8.46 -4.06 -8.61
CA ARG A 36 7.78 -3.16 -9.54
C ARG A 36 6.28 -3.44 -9.60
N ARG A 37 5.87 -4.72 -9.55
CA ARG A 37 4.46 -5.15 -9.60
C ARG A 37 3.72 -4.94 -8.30
N VAL A 38 4.41 -5.15 -7.17
CA VAL A 38 3.83 -5.03 -5.83
C VAL A 38 4.50 -3.90 -5.08
N GLY A 39 3.86 -2.74 -5.07
CA GLY A 39 4.28 -1.60 -4.27
C GLY A 39 3.89 -1.77 -2.80
N MET A 40 4.69 -1.21 -1.89
CA MET A 40 4.44 -1.30 -0.46
C MET A 40 4.45 0.08 0.18
N VAL A 41 3.44 0.33 1.02
CA VAL A 41 3.32 1.53 1.84
C VAL A 41 3.36 1.13 3.31
N PHE A 42 4.27 1.75 4.07
CA PHE A 42 4.50 1.42 5.47
C PHE A 42 3.67 2.28 6.42
N GLN A 43 3.59 1.84 7.67
CA GLN A 43 2.85 2.51 8.74
C GLN A 43 3.31 3.96 8.98
N ASN A 44 4.63 4.19 8.97
CA ASN A 44 5.19 5.52 9.19
C ASN A 44 5.71 6.10 7.87
N PRO A 45 5.07 7.14 7.31
CA PRO A 45 5.50 7.77 6.07
C PRO A 45 6.88 8.47 6.17
N ASP A 46 7.29 8.92 7.35
CA ASP A 46 8.61 9.55 7.53
C ASP A 46 9.78 8.59 7.29
N ASN A 47 9.53 7.27 7.39
CA ASN A 47 10.54 6.24 7.07
C ASN A 47 10.58 5.90 5.57
N GLN A 48 9.63 6.42 4.78
CA GLN A 48 9.49 6.12 3.36
C GLN A 48 9.85 7.31 2.49
N ILE A 49 9.49 8.52 2.91
CA ILE A 49 9.79 9.77 2.21
C ILE A 49 11.29 10.09 2.36
N VAL A 50 12.00 10.26 1.25
CA VAL A 50 13.47 10.45 1.22
C VAL A 50 13.89 11.80 0.63
N ALA A 51 13.05 12.45 -0.19
CA ALA A 51 13.37 13.72 -0.82
C ALA A 51 12.91 14.93 0.02
N ASN A 52 13.45 16.10 -0.31
CA ASN A 52 13.12 17.37 0.36
C ASN A 52 11.93 18.09 -0.28
N VAL A 53 11.46 17.63 -1.44
CA VAL A 53 10.33 18.17 -2.18
C VAL A 53 9.40 17.02 -2.58
N VAL A 54 8.10 17.23 -2.47
CA VAL A 54 7.09 16.19 -2.73
C VAL A 54 7.20 15.59 -4.13
N GLU A 55 7.30 16.43 -5.18
CA GLU A 55 7.41 15.91 -6.55
C GLU A 55 8.69 15.12 -6.81
N GLU A 56 9.80 15.48 -6.15
CA GLU A 56 11.06 14.73 -6.23
C GLU A 56 10.95 13.38 -5.55
N ASP A 57 10.23 13.31 -4.42
CA ASP A 57 10.00 12.05 -3.71
C ASP A 57 9.15 11.09 -4.55
N VAL A 58 8.09 11.60 -5.19
CA VAL A 58 7.23 10.81 -6.07
C VAL A 58 7.98 10.37 -7.34
N ALA A 59 8.92 11.18 -7.85
CA ALA A 59 9.77 10.84 -9.00
C ALA A 59 10.85 9.80 -8.68
N PHE A 60 11.23 9.66 -7.41
CA PHE A 60 12.38 8.85 -6.99
C PHE A 60 12.33 7.39 -7.47
N ALA A 61 11.17 6.74 -7.34
CA ALA A 61 11.03 5.35 -7.75
C ALA A 61 11.04 5.15 -9.28
N PRO A 62 10.28 5.91 -10.09
CA PRO A 62 10.39 5.88 -11.55
C PRO A 62 11.80 6.18 -12.09
N GLU A 63 12.53 7.12 -11.47
CA GLU A 63 13.92 7.44 -11.84
C GLU A 63 14.84 6.23 -11.63
N ASN A 64 14.76 5.58 -10.48
CA ASN A 64 15.53 4.37 -10.18
C ASN A 64 15.18 3.18 -11.09
N LEU A 65 13.98 3.15 -11.64
CA LEU A 65 13.53 2.17 -12.63
C LEU A 65 13.98 2.50 -14.06
N GLY A 66 14.67 3.63 -14.28
CA GLY A 66 15.18 4.05 -15.57
C GLY A 66 14.06 4.52 -16.54
N VAL A 67 12.95 5.01 -16.02
CA VAL A 67 11.87 5.57 -16.84
C VAL A 67 12.32 6.87 -17.50
N ALA A 68 11.95 7.09 -18.77
CA ALA A 68 12.31 8.32 -19.48
C ALA A 68 11.72 9.57 -18.81
N SER A 69 12.50 10.68 -18.77
CA SER A 69 12.15 11.91 -18.03
C SER A 69 10.76 12.47 -18.36
N GLU A 70 10.36 12.45 -19.65
CA GLU A 70 9.02 12.92 -20.07
C GLU A 70 7.90 12.05 -19.48
N ALA A 71 8.13 10.74 -19.41
CA ALA A 71 7.19 9.80 -18.80
C ALA A 71 7.16 9.95 -17.27
N ILE A 72 8.31 10.22 -16.61
CA ILE A 72 8.37 10.49 -15.18
C ILE A 72 7.49 11.68 -14.82
N ARG A 73 7.61 12.80 -15.51
CA ARG A 73 6.80 14.00 -15.25
C ARG A 73 5.31 13.68 -15.26
N ARG A 74 4.84 13.02 -16.31
CA ARG A 74 3.43 12.61 -16.43
C ARG A 74 3.02 11.69 -15.29
N ARG A 75 3.83 10.68 -14.93
CA ARG A 75 3.54 9.73 -13.84
C ARG A 75 3.45 10.44 -12.49
N VAL A 76 4.31 11.41 -12.22
CA VAL A 76 4.28 12.23 -11.01
C VAL A 76 3.00 13.05 -10.94
N ASP A 77 2.64 13.75 -12.02
CA ASP A 77 1.42 14.56 -12.08
C ASP A 77 0.18 13.68 -11.87
N ASP A 78 0.08 12.54 -12.58
CA ASP A 78 -1.02 11.59 -12.48
C ASP A 78 -1.12 10.94 -11.09
N ALA A 79 0.02 10.63 -10.46
CA ALA A 79 0.07 10.04 -9.13
C ALA A 79 -0.38 11.04 -8.05
N LEU A 80 0.13 12.28 -8.09
CA LEU A 80 -0.27 13.33 -7.15
C LEU A 80 -1.75 13.71 -7.31
N ALA A 81 -2.27 13.75 -8.53
CA ALA A 81 -3.68 14.00 -8.80
C ALA A 81 -4.57 12.86 -8.26
N ALA A 82 -4.13 11.61 -8.35
CA ALA A 82 -4.89 10.44 -7.89
C ALA A 82 -5.11 10.43 -6.37
N VAL A 83 -4.21 11.06 -5.60
CA VAL A 83 -4.28 11.15 -4.13
C VAL A 83 -4.59 12.57 -3.62
N ASP A 84 -5.04 13.47 -4.50
CA ASP A 84 -5.40 14.86 -4.20
C ASP A 84 -4.26 15.68 -3.55
N MET A 85 -3.01 15.47 -4.03
CA MET A 85 -1.80 16.13 -3.52
C MET A 85 -1.15 17.10 -4.51
N THR A 86 -1.76 17.39 -5.66
CA THR A 86 -1.21 18.27 -6.71
C THR A 86 -0.84 19.66 -6.17
N ALA A 87 -1.67 20.25 -5.29
CA ALA A 87 -1.42 21.57 -4.70
C ALA A 87 -0.16 21.61 -3.80
N PHE A 88 0.34 20.45 -3.38
CA PHE A 88 1.48 20.32 -2.47
C PHE A 88 2.76 19.85 -3.16
N MET A 89 2.77 19.72 -4.49
CA MET A 89 3.87 19.12 -5.25
C MET A 89 5.23 19.78 -5.00
N THR A 90 5.26 21.11 -4.80
CA THR A 90 6.48 21.89 -4.54
C THR A 90 6.77 22.10 -3.05
N HIS A 91 5.96 21.51 -2.17
CA HIS A 91 6.14 21.65 -0.72
C HIS A 91 7.22 20.70 -0.20
N ALA A 92 7.84 21.12 0.92
CA ALA A 92 8.71 20.23 1.67
C ALA A 92 7.87 19.26 2.52
N PRO A 93 8.17 17.94 2.51
CA PRO A 93 7.38 16.93 3.24
C PRO A 93 7.21 17.20 4.73
N HIS A 94 8.19 17.83 5.38
CA HIS A 94 8.12 18.15 6.82
C HIS A 94 7.04 19.20 7.18
N LEU A 95 6.50 19.92 6.18
CA LEU A 95 5.41 20.88 6.36
C LEU A 95 4.02 20.24 6.23
N LEU A 96 3.96 18.96 5.87
CA LEU A 96 2.72 18.23 5.62
C LEU A 96 2.19 17.57 6.90
N SER A 97 0.86 17.43 7.00
CA SER A 97 0.22 16.60 8.02
C SER A 97 0.56 15.11 7.83
N GLY A 98 0.33 14.27 8.84
CA GLY A 98 0.54 12.83 8.73
C GLY A 98 -0.24 12.19 7.59
N GLY A 99 -1.52 12.55 7.42
CA GLY A 99 -2.35 12.06 6.32
C GLY A 99 -1.86 12.52 4.94
N GLN A 100 -1.39 13.77 4.84
CA GLN A 100 -0.78 14.27 3.60
C GLN A 100 0.53 13.54 3.26
N LYS A 101 1.41 13.32 4.25
CA LYS A 101 2.64 12.52 4.06
C LYS A 101 2.32 11.09 3.61
N GLN A 102 1.30 10.47 4.19
CA GLN A 102 0.89 9.13 3.80
C GLN A 102 0.38 9.09 2.36
N ARG A 103 -0.39 10.09 1.93
CA ARG A 103 -0.82 10.22 0.52
C ARG A 103 0.36 10.46 -0.42
N VAL A 104 1.38 11.22 -0.02
CA VAL A 104 2.63 11.36 -0.79
C VAL A 104 3.35 10.01 -0.92
N ALA A 105 3.48 9.25 0.17
CA ALA A 105 4.08 7.91 0.12
C ALA A 105 3.31 6.96 -0.80
N ILE A 106 1.98 7.03 -0.82
CA ILE A 106 1.12 6.29 -1.76
C ILE A 106 1.39 6.78 -3.21
N ALA A 107 1.48 8.10 -3.45
CA ALA A 107 1.78 8.64 -4.78
C ALA A 107 3.13 8.14 -5.32
N GLY A 108 4.17 8.09 -4.48
CA GLY A 108 5.48 7.52 -4.86
C GLY A 108 5.39 6.05 -5.30
N VAL A 109 4.52 5.28 -4.65
CA VAL A 109 4.25 3.89 -5.07
C VAL A 109 3.45 3.83 -6.38
N ILE A 110 2.42 4.66 -6.54
CA ILE A 110 1.58 4.69 -7.74
C ILE A 110 2.37 5.10 -8.98
N ALA A 111 3.34 6.00 -8.84
CA ALA A 111 4.18 6.47 -9.93
C ALA A 111 5.00 5.35 -10.61
N MET A 112 5.18 4.21 -9.94
CA MET A 112 5.73 2.99 -10.53
C MET A 112 4.76 2.24 -11.44
N GLU A 113 3.46 2.59 -11.41
CA GLU A 113 2.36 1.88 -12.11
C GLU A 113 2.28 0.39 -11.68
N PRO A 114 2.15 0.10 -10.37
CA PRO A 114 2.12 -1.27 -9.87
C PRO A 114 0.78 -1.94 -10.18
N ALA A 115 0.77 -3.28 -10.26
CA ALA A 115 -0.45 -4.07 -10.36
C ALA A 115 -1.15 -4.22 -9.00
N CYS A 116 -0.38 -4.17 -7.91
CA CYS A 116 -0.88 -4.31 -6.54
C CYS A 116 -0.18 -3.32 -5.60
N ILE A 117 -0.93 -2.78 -4.65
CA ILE A 117 -0.41 -1.96 -3.54
C ILE A 117 -0.73 -2.66 -2.22
N VAL A 118 0.29 -2.86 -1.40
CA VAL A 118 0.15 -3.39 -0.04
C VAL A 118 0.31 -2.24 0.96
N LEU A 119 -0.72 -2.00 1.75
CA LEU A 119 -0.78 -0.99 2.80
C LEU A 119 -0.61 -1.69 4.15
N ASP A 120 0.57 -1.56 4.77
CA ASP A 120 0.88 -2.22 6.04
C ASP A 120 0.60 -1.26 7.20
N GLU A 121 -0.61 -1.32 7.74
CA GLU A 121 -1.12 -0.42 8.80
C GLU A 121 -0.96 1.08 8.46
N ALA A 122 -1.10 1.44 7.20
CA ALA A 122 -0.82 2.77 6.69
C ALA A 122 -1.72 3.89 7.27
N THR A 123 -2.77 3.54 7.99
CA THR A 123 -3.71 4.47 8.63
C THR A 123 -3.56 4.56 10.15
N ALA A 124 -2.76 3.67 10.77
CA ALA A 124 -2.72 3.50 12.23
C ALA A 124 -2.23 4.74 12.98
N MET A 125 -1.36 5.57 12.35
CA MET A 125 -0.80 6.78 12.97
C MET A 125 -1.56 8.06 12.60
N LEU A 126 -2.71 7.94 11.93
CA LEU A 126 -3.46 9.08 11.42
C LEU A 126 -4.64 9.42 12.33
N ASP A 127 -4.95 10.71 12.39
CA ASP A 127 -6.21 11.21 12.95
C ASP A 127 -7.40 10.72 12.09
N PRO A 128 -8.64 10.81 12.59
CA PRO A 128 -9.82 10.30 11.86
C PRO A 128 -10.01 10.90 10.47
N ILE A 129 -9.67 12.18 10.30
CA ILE A 129 -9.81 12.88 9.01
C ILE A 129 -8.75 12.37 8.03
N GLY A 130 -7.48 12.36 8.43
CA GLY A 130 -6.38 11.86 7.59
C GLY A 130 -6.56 10.38 7.21
N ARG A 131 -7.11 9.56 8.12
CA ARG A 131 -7.46 8.17 7.83
C ARG A 131 -8.49 8.08 6.71
N GLN A 132 -9.56 8.85 6.80
CA GLN A 132 -10.63 8.84 5.81
C GLN A 132 -10.15 9.33 4.44
N GLU A 133 -9.28 10.36 4.42
CA GLU A 133 -8.64 10.85 3.19
C GLU A 133 -7.77 9.78 2.52
N VAL A 134 -6.97 9.05 3.28
CA VAL A 134 -6.13 7.95 2.75
C VAL A 134 -6.99 6.81 2.22
N LEU A 135 -8.01 6.36 2.97
CA LEU A 135 -8.91 5.30 2.52
C LEU A 135 -9.67 5.69 1.25
N SER A 136 -10.17 6.93 1.18
CA SER A 136 -10.83 7.45 -0.02
C SER A 136 -9.90 7.42 -1.26
N ALA A 137 -8.63 7.84 -1.10
CA ALA A 137 -7.64 7.77 -2.17
C ALA A 137 -7.39 6.31 -2.61
N VAL A 138 -7.28 5.39 -1.66
CA VAL A 138 -7.07 3.95 -1.91
C VAL A 138 -8.25 3.34 -2.67
N HIS A 139 -9.49 3.64 -2.24
CA HIS A 139 -10.69 3.19 -2.94
C HIS A 139 -10.78 3.71 -4.38
N LYS A 140 -10.44 4.99 -4.59
CA LYS A 140 -10.38 5.59 -5.92
C LYS A 140 -9.37 4.87 -6.82
N LEU A 141 -8.18 4.55 -6.30
CA LEU A 141 -7.17 3.78 -7.04
C LEU A 141 -7.66 2.39 -7.43
N ASN A 142 -8.31 1.67 -6.52
CA ASN A 142 -8.86 0.36 -6.82
C ASN A 142 -9.98 0.44 -7.87
N ARG A 143 -10.97 1.34 -7.68
CA ARG A 143 -12.17 1.41 -8.52
C ARG A 143 -11.91 2.02 -9.90
N GLU A 144 -11.10 3.08 -9.97
CA GLU A 144 -10.90 3.84 -11.21
C GLU A 144 -9.68 3.34 -12.00
N LYS A 145 -8.62 2.91 -11.32
CA LYS A 145 -7.38 2.45 -11.96
C LYS A 145 -7.23 0.93 -11.99
N GLY A 146 -8.12 0.18 -11.34
CA GLY A 146 -8.10 -1.29 -11.31
C GLY A 146 -6.90 -1.88 -10.58
N ILE A 147 -6.23 -1.08 -9.72
CA ILE A 147 -5.09 -1.56 -8.92
C ILE A 147 -5.61 -2.45 -7.80
N THR A 148 -5.04 -3.64 -7.65
CA THR A 148 -5.34 -4.50 -6.49
C THR A 148 -4.81 -3.86 -5.22
N VAL A 149 -5.63 -3.80 -4.18
CA VAL A 149 -5.25 -3.26 -2.88
C VAL A 149 -5.28 -4.36 -1.83
N VAL A 150 -4.17 -4.54 -1.12
CA VAL A 150 -4.08 -5.37 0.07
C VAL A 150 -3.91 -4.44 1.27
N LEU A 151 -4.95 -4.28 2.07
CA LEU A 151 -4.96 -3.46 3.27
C LEU A 151 -4.78 -4.34 4.50
N ILE A 152 -3.70 -4.12 5.25
CA ILE A 152 -3.49 -4.75 6.55
C ILE A 152 -3.88 -3.75 7.62
N THR A 153 -4.86 -4.11 8.42
CA THR A 153 -5.41 -3.24 9.46
C THR A 153 -5.94 -4.07 10.63
N HIS A 154 -5.99 -3.45 11.80
CA HIS A 154 -6.72 -3.94 12.97
C HIS A 154 -8.02 -3.15 13.22
N HIS A 155 -8.38 -2.27 12.30
CA HIS A 155 -9.62 -1.50 12.36
C HIS A 155 -10.71 -2.18 11.56
N MET A 156 -11.74 -2.69 12.24
CA MET A 156 -12.84 -3.44 11.60
C MET A 156 -13.62 -2.60 10.59
N ASN A 157 -13.81 -1.31 10.85
CA ASN A 157 -14.47 -0.38 9.92
C ASN A 157 -13.73 -0.22 8.58
N GLU A 158 -12.40 -0.35 8.56
CA GLU A 158 -11.64 -0.35 7.31
C GLU A 158 -11.80 -1.66 6.54
N ALA A 159 -11.81 -2.79 7.27
CA ALA A 159 -12.00 -4.11 6.68
C ALA A 159 -13.43 -4.33 6.14
N GLU A 160 -14.43 -3.63 6.70
CA GLU A 160 -15.83 -3.72 6.25
C GLU A 160 -16.02 -3.20 4.82
N GLU A 161 -15.17 -2.26 4.38
CA GLU A 161 -15.21 -1.67 3.03
C GLU A 161 -14.50 -2.51 1.96
N ALA A 162 -13.82 -3.60 2.34
CA ALA A 162 -13.11 -4.47 1.43
C ALA A 162 -14.04 -5.44 0.66
N ASP A 163 -13.62 -5.91 -0.50
CA ASP A 163 -14.33 -6.96 -1.25
C ASP A 163 -14.14 -8.34 -0.60
N ARG A 164 -13.03 -8.56 0.10
CA ARG A 164 -12.68 -9.82 0.78
C ARG A 164 -11.90 -9.52 2.05
N VAL A 165 -12.19 -10.25 3.10
CA VAL A 165 -11.50 -10.17 4.41
C VAL A 165 -10.84 -11.50 4.72
N ILE A 166 -9.56 -11.45 5.09
CA ILE A 166 -8.79 -12.59 5.58
C ILE A 166 -8.36 -12.28 7.00
N VAL A 167 -8.83 -13.07 7.95
CA VAL A 167 -8.43 -12.97 9.36
C VAL A 167 -7.28 -13.92 9.60
N MET A 168 -6.19 -13.39 10.15
CA MET A 168 -5.01 -14.17 10.50
C MET A 168 -4.87 -14.24 12.02
N ASP A 169 -4.70 -15.45 12.53
CA ASP A 169 -4.46 -15.73 13.93
C ASP A 169 -3.33 -16.74 14.07
N ASP A 170 -2.36 -16.48 14.95
CA ASP A 170 -1.17 -17.30 15.19
C ASP A 170 -0.47 -17.81 13.90
N GLY A 171 -0.34 -16.91 12.90
CA GLY A 171 0.32 -17.19 11.62
C GLY A 171 -0.48 -18.07 10.65
N ARG A 172 -1.76 -18.31 10.92
CA ARG A 172 -2.68 -19.10 10.08
C ARG A 172 -3.85 -18.25 9.62
N ILE A 173 -4.42 -18.62 8.50
CA ILE A 173 -5.72 -18.08 8.07
C ILE A 173 -6.80 -18.72 8.92
N ALA A 174 -7.42 -17.92 9.79
CA ALA A 174 -8.51 -18.35 10.64
C ALA A 174 -9.87 -18.23 9.94
N LEU A 175 -10.11 -17.10 9.24
CA LEU A 175 -11.33 -16.84 8.49
C LEU A 175 -10.98 -16.23 7.14
N ASP A 176 -11.82 -16.50 6.13
CA ASP A 176 -11.68 -16.00 4.77
C ASP A 176 -13.05 -15.90 4.13
N GLY A 177 -13.44 -14.74 3.63
CA GLY A 177 -14.73 -14.51 3.02
C GLY A 177 -15.04 -13.04 2.76
N THR A 178 -16.27 -12.74 2.40
CA THR A 178 -16.76 -11.37 2.33
C THR A 178 -16.83 -10.75 3.74
N PRO A 179 -16.78 -9.41 3.88
CA PRO A 179 -16.95 -8.76 5.19
C PRO A 179 -18.18 -9.27 5.96
N LYS A 180 -19.30 -9.43 5.28
CA LYS A 180 -20.52 -9.93 5.89
C LYS A 180 -20.38 -11.35 6.44
N GLU A 181 -19.74 -12.26 5.69
CA GLU A 181 -19.52 -13.64 6.13
C GLU A 181 -18.57 -13.72 7.32
N VAL A 182 -17.52 -12.92 7.31
CA VAL A 182 -16.52 -12.89 8.38
C VAL A 182 -17.08 -12.23 9.63
N PHE A 183 -17.70 -11.05 9.54
CA PHE A 183 -18.16 -10.30 10.71
C PHE A 183 -19.43 -10.87 11.37
N THR A 184 -20.12 -11.80 10.71
CA THR A 184 -21.19 -12.57 11.37
C THR A 184 -20.66 -13.64 12.33
N GLN A 185 -19.35 -13.97 12.27
CA GLN A 185 -18.72 -14.96 13.14
C GLN A 185 -18.18 -14.31 14.43
N VAL A 186 -19.07 -13.73 15.22
CA VAL A 186 -18.74 -12.89 16.40
C VAL A 186 -17.90 -13.63 17.44
N GLU A 187 -18.26 -14.89 17.79
CA GLU A 187 -17.56 -15.64 18.83
C GLU A 187 -16.10 -16.00 18.44
N PRO A 188 -15.82 -16.51 17.21
CA PRO A 188 -14.43 -16.67 16.75
C PRO A 188 -13.62 -15.38 16.79
N LEU A 189 -14.16 -14.26 16.29
CA LEU A 189 -13.47 -12.97 16.27
C LEU A 189 -13.13 -12.49 17.68
N ARG A 190 -14.08 -12.55 18.63
CA ARG A 190 -13.83 -12.19 20.04
C ARG A 190 -12.72 -13.05 20.67
N THR A 191 -12.68 -14.34 20.36
CA THR A 191 -11.65 -15.25 20.89
C THR A 191 -10.26 -14.87 20.40
N MET A 192 -10.16 -14.32 19.18
CA MET A 192 -8.92 -13.83 18.57
C MET A 192 -8.57 -12.40 18.99
N GLY A 193 -9.41 -11.73 19.79
CA GLY A 193 -9.18 -10.36 20.28
C GLY A 193 -9.56 -9.25 19.30
N LEU A 194 -10.45 -9.55 18.36
CA LEU A 194 -10.99 -8.64 17.35
C LEU A 194 -12.42 -8.20 17.70
#